data_7d4be932c0282b3f8fb17f41ad82cc3f
#
_entry.id   7d4be932c0282b3f8fb17f41ad82cc3f
#
_cell.length_a   1.000
_cell.length_b   1.000
_cell.length_c   1.000
_cell.angle_alpha   90.00
_cell.angle_beta   90.00
_cell.angle_gamma   90.00
#
_symmetry.space_group_name_H-M   'P 1'
#
loop_
_entity.id
_entity.type
_entity.pdbx_description
1 polymer ?
#
loop_
_entity_poly.entity_id
_entity_poly.type
_entity_poly.pdbx_seq_one_letter_code
_entity_poly.pdbx_strand_id
1 'polypeptide(L)'
;MTGERYERRLRAVRVRATAVAVLAVAVALLAAGVGLVVGLRTELSDDVRNAARARASDVARVIEAGRGVPAPAVSAPDEEFLQVVAADGTVVAASENVAGQPALARLDPGESASVDTPLDDDPFLVVAVGARDGGRELVVLDGRDATGVAEATDTVTWLLLIGLPVLVALAATATWIAVGRTLRRVARAEAAQRRFVSDASHELRSPVATVRQHAEVALAHPGRTDTGALAGTVLDEAVRMQRLVDDLLLLARADESGLLRGGRRPVDLDDLVLAEAGRLRSAAPGMRVDSTAVGAARVTGDEEALRRLVRNLGENAARHARTRVALALKDNGDGWVRLLVDDDGPGIPPTDRARVFDRFVRLDESRTRGAGGAGLGLAIVAEVTAAHRGRVEAGEAEGLGGARFTVLLPSAGE
;
A
#
# COMPACT_ATOMS: atom_id res chain seq x y z
N MET A 1 -13.74 -16.95 20.96
CA MET A 1 -13.86 -15.47 21.04
C MET A 1 -14.86 -15.05 19.97
N THR A 2 -15.99 -14.46 20.32
CA THR A 2 -17.06 -14.09 19.41
C THR A 2 -16.57 -13.02 18.41
N GLY A 3 -16.92 -13.16 17.12
CA GLY A 3 -16.47 -12.29 16.02
C GLY A 3 -16.67 -10.78 16.27
N GLU A 4 -17.69 -10.41 17.02
CA GLU A 4 -17.95 -9.01 17.41
C GLU A 4 -16.83 -8.37 18.26
N ARG A 5 -16.18 -9.12 19.16
CA ARG A 5 -15.08 -8.59 19.98
C ARG A 5 -13.82 -8.34 19.13
N TYR A 6 -13.60 -9.17 18.12
CA TYR A 6 -12.48 -9.00 17.18
C TYR A 6 -12.69 -7.78 16.28
N GLU A 7 -13.88 -7.61 15.71
CA GLU A 7 -14.22 -6.44 14.91
C GLU A 7 -14.13 -5.13 15.69
N ARG A 8 -14.59 -5.11 16.95
CA ARG A 8 -14.45 -3.92 17.82
C ARG A 8 -13.00 -3.57 18.08
N ARG A 9 -12.12 -4.56 18.29
CA ARG A 9 -10.67 -4.32 18.44
C ARG A 9 -10.03 -3.76 17.17
N LEU A 10 -10.34 -4.30 16.00
CA LEU A 10 -9.83 -3.80 14.73
C LEU A 10 -10.28 -2.36 14.46
N ARG A 11 -11.54 -2.03 14.76
CA ARG A 11 -12.05 -0.65 14.67
C ARG A 11 -11.31 0.28 15.63
N ALA A 12 -11.09 -0.13 16.88
CA ALA A 12 -10.37 0.67 17.86
C ALA A 12 -8.92 0.94 17.45
N VAL A 13 -8.21 -0.07 16.93
CA VAL A 13 -6.84 0.08 16.41
C VAL A 13 -6.83 1.04 15.22
N ARG A 14 -7.77 0.89 14.29
CA ARG A 14 -7.89 1.76 13.11
C ARG A 14 -8.12 3.21 13.52
N VAL A 15 -9.06 3.47 14.45
CA VAL A 15 -9.36 4.82 14.94
C VAL A 15 -8.13 5.42 15.63
N ARG A 16 -7.48 4.68 16.52
CA ARG A 16 -6.28 5.19 17.23
C ARG A 16 -5.12 5.49 16.27
N ALA A 17 -4.82 4.58 15.37
CA ALA A 17 -3.74 4.77 14.40
C ALA A 17 -4.01 5.98 13.48
N THR A 18 -5.24 6.11 12.98
CA THR A 18 -5.64 7.26 12.16
C THR A 18 -5.60 8.56 12.98
N ALA A 19 -6.11 8.56 14.21
CA ALA A 19 -6.12 9.74 15.06
C ALA A 19 -4.70 10.24 15.37
N VAL A 20 -3.77 9.34 15.69
CA VAL A 20 -2.36 9.71 15.96
C VAL A 20 -1.69 10.27 14.71
N ALA A 21 -1.86 9.62 13.55
CA ALA A 21 -1.28 10.09 12.30
C ALA A 21 -1.84 11.46 11.89
N VAL A 22 -3.16 11.65 12.00
CA VAL A 22 -3.83 12.92 11.67
C VAL A 22 -3.41 14.03 12.63
N LEU A 23 -3.31 13.74 13.92
CA LEU A 23 -2.85 14.71 14.91
C LEU A 23 -1.40 15.16 14.62
N ALA A 24 -0.51 14.21 14.31
CA ALA A 24 0.88 14.55 13.97
C ALA A 24 0.97 15.44 12.71
N VAL A 25 0.20 15.13 11.67
CA VAL A 25 0.12 15.93 10.44
C VAL A 25 -0.47 17.33 10.75
N ALA A 26 -1.55 17.39 11.52
CA ALA A 26 -2.19 18.65 11.88
C ALA A 26 -1.25 19.58 12.67
N VAL A 27 -0.51 19.03 13.65
CA VAL A 27 0.48 19.80 14.43
C VAL A 27 1.62 20.30 13.53
N ALA A 28 2.14 19.44 12.64
CA ALA A 28 3.21 19.84 11.73
C ALA A 28 2.78 20.95 10.76
N LEU A 29 1.59 20.82 10.17
CA LEU A 29 1.02 21.81 9.27
C LEU A 29 0.72 23.13 9.98
N LEU A 30 0.19 23.08 11.20
CA LEU A 30 -0.07 24.27 12.02
C LEU A 30 1.24 25.00 12.34
N ALA A 31 2.27 24.28 12.78
CA ALA A 31 3.58 24.87 13.06
C ALA A 31 4.21 25.51 11.81
N ALA A 32 4.13 24.84 10.67
CA ALA A 32 4.61 25.37 9.40
C ALA A 32 3.82 26.61 8.95
N GLY A 33 2.48 26.61 9.10
CA GLY A 33 1.63 27.74 8.77
C GLY A 33 1.90 28.97 9.64
N VAL A 34 2.02 28.77 10.96
CA VAL A 34 2.40 29.87 11.88
C VAL A 34 3.79 30.41 11.54
N GLY A 35 4.77 29.52 11.29
CA GLY A 35 6.12 29.93 10.90
C GLY A 35 6.13 30.73 9.60
N LEU A 36 5.32 30.36 8.63
CA LEU A 36 5.19 31.07 7.34
C LEU A 36 4.61 32.48 7.56
N VAL A 37 3.50 32.60 8.30
CA VAL A 37 2.85 33.91 8.56
C VAL A 37 3.78 34.85 9.34
N VAL A 38 4.43 34.33 10.39
CA VAL A 38 5.39 35.12 11.18
C VAL A 38 6.59 35.54 10.33
N GLY A 39 7.16 34.60 9.56
CA GLY A 39 8.29 34.88 8.67
C GLY A 39 7.95 35.94 7.62
N LEU A 40 6.81 35.79 6.92
CA LEU A 40 6.36 36.75 5.93
C LEU A 40 6.14 38.14 6.53
N ARG A 41 5.48 38.21 7.69
CA ARG A 41 5.24 39.48 8.38
C ARG A 41 6.55 40.17 8.77
N THR A 42 7.51 39.45 9.30
CA THR A 42 8.81 40.02 9.68
C THR A 42 9.59 40.51 8.48
N GLU A 43 9.66 39.72 7.40
CA GLU A 43 10.38 40.05 6.18
C GLU A 43 9.80 41.31 5.51
N LEU A 44 8.47 41.35 5.29
CA LEU A 44 7.80 42.52 4.69
C LEU A 44 7.92 43.76 5.58
N SER A 45 7.81 43.64 6.91
CA SER A 45 7.97 44.78 7.82
C SER A 45 9.42 45.29 7.82
N ASP A 46 10.41 44.41 7.71
CA ASP A 46 11.82 44.78 7.62
C ASP A 46 12.15 45.48 6.30
N ASP A 47 11.55 45.07 5.19
CA ASP A 47 11.69 45.73 3.88
C ASP A 47 11.16 47.16 3.91
N VAL A 48 9.94 47.37 4.46
CA VAL A 48 9.35 48.71 4.64
C VAL A 48 10.24 49.58 5.54
N ARG A 49 10.73 49.02 6.68
CA ARG A 49 11.62 49.72 7.63
C ARG A 49 12.94 50.11 6.98
N ASN A 50 13.55 49.22 6.19
CA ASN A 50 14.81 49.47 5.54
C ASN A 50 14.68 50.54 4.43
N ALA A 51 13.60 50.51 3.65
CA ALA A 51 13.29 51.52 2.67
C ALA A 51 13.08 52.91 3.31
N ALA A 52 12.30 52.96 4.39
CA ALA A 52 12.13 54.24 5.17
C ALA A 52 13.45 54.73 5.72
N ARG A 53 14.24 53.84 6.33
CA ARG A 53 15.59 54.21 6.88
C ARG A 53 16.53 54.71 5.81
N ALA A 54 16.57 54.09 4.66
CA ALA A 54 17.44 54.52 3.54
C ALA A 54 17.09 55.95 3.09
N ARG A 55 15.80 56.25 2.92
CA ARG A 55 15.33 57.58 2.53
C ARG A 55 15.58 58.64 3.60
N ALA A 56 15.24 58.37 4.87
CA ALA A 56 15.56 59.29 5.95
C ALA A 56 17.06 59.58 6.06
N SER A 57 17.91 58.55 5.83
CA SER A 57 19.38 58.71 5.81
C SER A 57 19.87 59.56 4.64
N ASP A 58 19.23 59.45 3.48
CA ASP A 58 19.55 60.29 2.33
C ASP A 58 19.27 61.78 2.62
N VAL A 59 18.09 62.06 3.21
CA VAL A 59 17.74 63.41 3.64
C VAL A 59 18.70 63.93 4.73
N ALA A 60 19.01 63.12 5.70
CA ALA A 60 19.96 63.45 6.77
C ALA A 60 21.35 63.85 6.22
N ARG A 61 21.87 63.10 5.23
CA ARG A 61 23.12 63.41 4.54
C ARG A 61 23.09 64.74 3.78
N VAL A 62 21.98 65.11 3.16
CA VAL A 62 21.81 66.41 2.48
C VAL A 62 21.85 67.56 3.49
N ILE A 63 21.21 67.40 4.65
CA ILE A 63 21.24 68.37 5.75
C ILE A 63 22.66 68.55 6.28
N GLU A 64 23.35 67.44 6.58
CA GLU A 64 24.74 67.47 7.11
C GLU A 64 25.76 68.03 6.10
N ALA A 65 25.48 67.94 4.82
CA ALA A 65 26.32 68.56 3.77
C ALA A 65 26.17 70.09 3.70
N GLY A 66 25.41 70.75 4.60
CA GLY A 66 25.20 72.18 4.68
C GLY A 66 24.38 72.76 3.52
N ARG A 67 23.59 71.94 2.82
CA ARG A 67 22.75 72.34 1.70
C ARG A 67 21.38 72.90 2.18
N GLY A 68 21.21 73.02 3.51
CA GLY A 68 19.96 73.41 4.16
C GLY A 68 18.97 72.20 4.25
N VAL A 69 17.88 72.38 4.93
CA VAL A 69 16.84 71.37 5.05
C VAL A 69 16.05 71.33 3.72
N PRO A 70 16.11 70.29 2.91
CA PRO A 70 15.42 70.22 1.65
C PRO A 70 13.90 70.22 1.93
N ALA A 71 13.09 70.76 1.02
CA ALA A 71 11.63 70.51 1.02
C ALA A 71 11.39 69.04 0.72
N PRO A 72 10.87 68.26 1.65
CA PRO A 72 10.74 66.84 1.44
C PRO A 72 9.66 66.56 0.40
N ALA A 73 10.00 65.90 -0.71
CA ALA A 73 9.05 65.47 -1.67
C ALA A 73 8.77 63.96 -1.49
N VAL A 74 7.48 63.58 -1.47
CA VAL A 74 7.04 62.19 -1.41
C VAL A 74 6.47 61.78 -2.76
N SER A 75 6.69 60.54 -3.16
CA SER A 75 6.21 60.03 -4.44
C SER A 75 4.77 59.56 -4.38
N ALA A 76 4.37 59.08 -3.23
CA ALA A 76 3.01 58.58 -2.93
C ALA A 76 2.48 59.33 -1.68
N PRO A 77 1.76 60.44 -1.83
CA PRO A 77 1.33 61.26 -0.70
C PRO A 77 0.38 60.56 0.30
N ASP A 78 -0.35 59.54 -0.17
CA ASP A 78 -1.26 58.77 0.68
C ASP A 78 -0.52 57.64 1.43
N GLU A 79 0.67 57.20 0.95
CA GLU A 79 1.40 56.05 1.46
C GLU A 79 2.71 56.42 2.19
N GLU A 80 3.19 57.66 2.02
CA GLU A 80 4.47 58.10 2.57
C GLU A 80 4.40 59.50 3.13
N PHE A 81 5.13 59.75 4.22
CA PHE A 81 5.37 61.12 4.68
C PHE A 81 6.83 61.28 5.15
N LEU A 82 7.30 62.53 5.13
CA LEU A 82 8.58 62.88 5.70
C LEU A 82 8.49 64.17 6.49
N GLN A 83 8.98 64.14 7.75
CA GLN A 83 9.12 65.29 8.58
C GLN A 83 10.56 65.42 9.12
N VAL A 84 11.06 66.67 9.22
CA VAL A 84 12.30 66.99 9.88
C VAL A 84 11.95 67.77 11.16
N VAL A 85 12.32 67.21 12.29
CA VAL A 85 11.89 67.69 13.62
C VAL A 85 13.14 68.12 14.40
N ALA A 86 13.09 69.27 15.06
CA ALA A 86 14.15 69.73 15.95
C ALA A 86 14.03 69.05 17.32
N ALA A 87 15.06 69.13 18.13
CA ALA A 87 15.14 68.52 19.47
C ALA A 87 14.04 68.98 20.42
N ASP A 88 13.48 70.19 20.19
CA ASP A 88 12.34 70.73 20.95
C ASP A 88 10.97 70.22 20.50
N GLY A 89 10.92 69.40 19.46
CA GLY A 89 9.70 68.88 18.87
C GLY A 89 9.07 69.77 17.80
N THR A 90 9.74 70.88 17.39
CA THR A 90 9.29 71.75 16.30
C THR A 90 9.54 71.12 14.95
N VAL A 91 8.56 71.10 14.06
CA VAL A 91 8.72 70.63 12.70
C VAL A 91 9.38 71.74 11.87
N VAL A 92 10.61 71.46 11.38
CA VAL A 92 11.42 72.37 10.57
C VAL A 92 11.07 72.29 9.09
N ALA A 93 10.77 71.09 8.63
CA ALA A 93 10.31 70.82 7.27
C ALA A 93 9.40 69.61 7.27
N ALA A 94 8.46 69.56 6.36
CA ALA A 94 7.52 68.46 6.17
C ALA A 94 7.20 68.27 4.70
N SER A 95 6.86 67.04 4.28
CA SER A 95 6.24 66.77 2.99
C SER A 95 4.86 67.44 2.90
N GLU A 96 4.42 67.77 1.69
CA GLU A 96 3.22 68.56 1.40
C GLU A 96 1.97 67.98 2.09
N ASN A 97 1.84 66.67 2.11
CA ASN A 97 0.68 65.94 2.67
C ASN A 97 0.58 66.04 4.23
N VAL A 98 1.67 66.38 4.93
CA VAL A 98 1.67 66.58 6.39
C VAL A 98 2.18 67.97 6.76
N ALA A 99 2.16 68.92 5.79
CA ALA A 99 2.56 70.31 6.05
C ALA A 99 1.61 71.00 7.04
N GLY A 100 2.22 71.66 8.04
CA GLY A 100 1.47 72.34 9.11
C GLY A 100 0.98 71.42 10.25
N GLN A 101 1.21 70.10 10.15
CA GLN A 101 0.93 69.17 11.25
C GLN A 101 2.05 69.25 12.30
N PRO A 102 1.77 68.98 13.57
CA PRO A 102 2.81 68.76 14.60
C PRO A 102 3.65 67.52 14.26
N ALA A 103 4.74 67.30 14.93
CA ALA A 103 5.53 66.09 14.82
C ALA A 103 4.68 64.85 15.06
N LEU A 104 4.51 64.03 14.00
CA LEU A 104 3.65 62.85 14.01
C LEU A 104 4.20 61.72 14.91
N ALA A 105 5.51 61.72 15.14
CA ALA A 105 6.12 60.79 16.08
C ALA A 105 7.20 61.50 16.91
N ARG A 106 7.44 60.99 18.11
CA ARG A 106 8.57 61.34 18.97
C ARG A 106 9.43 60.11 19.16
N LEU A 107 10.43 59.97 18.36
CA LEU A 107 11.35 58.81 18.33
C LEU A 107 12.79 59.33 18.44
N ASP A 108 13.61 58.60 19.18
CA ASP A 108 15.04 58.87 19.23
C ASP A 108 15.73 58.38 17.93
N PRO A 109 16.86 59.00 17.51
CA PRO A 109 17.60 58.58 16.34
C PRO A 109 17.95 57.10 16.38
N GLY A 110 17.53 56.34 15.34
CA GLY A 110 17.70 54.88 15.20
C GLY A 110 16.48 54.06 15.62
N GLU A 111 15.50 54.67 16.26
CA GLU A 111 14.25 53.99 16.62
C GLU A 111 13.27 53.90 15.44
N SER A 112 12.32 52.97 15.56
CA SER A 112 11.17 52.85 14.66
C SER A 112 9.93 52.43 15.47
N ALA A 113 8.79 52.99 15.14
CA ALA A 113 7.51 52.63 15.76
C ALA A 113 6.37 52.65 14.76
N SER A 114 5.31 51.97 15.09
CA SER A 114 4.04 52.09 14.40
C SER A 114 3.27 53.25 15.01
N VAL A 115 2.82 54.19 14.21
CA VAL A 115 2.19 55.45 14.65
C VAL A 115 0.92 55.71 13.83
N ASP A 116 -0.17 56.04 14.52
CA ASP A 116 -1.38 56.47 13.87
C ASP A 116 -1.19 57.89 13.32
N THR A 117 -1.56 58.08 12.08
CA THR A 117 -1.41 59.33 11.34
C THR A 117 -2.74 59.87 10.84
N PRO A 118 -2.88 61.18 10.61
CA PRO A 118 -4.12 61.69 9.99
C PRO A 118 -4.22 61.42 8.47
N LEU A 119 -3.28 60.69 7.90
CA LEU A 119 -3.25 60.36 6.47
C LEU A 119 -4.10 59.16 6.15
N ASP A 120 -4.18 58.19 7.04
CA ASP A 120 -4.98 56.97 6.87
C ASP A 120 -5.40 56.45 8.25
N ASP A 121 -6.44 55.60 8.28
CA ASP A 121 -6.93 54.90 9.49
C ASP A 121 -5.93 53.78 9.94
N ASP A 122 -5.09 53.35 9.02
CA ASP A 122 -4.06 52.32 9.30
C ASP A 122 -2.74 52.94 9.80
N PRO A 123 -2.00 52.26 10.71
CA PRO A 123 -0.79 52.78 11.33
C PRO A 123 0.38 52.79 10.32
N PHE A 124 1.11 53.89 10.32
CA PHE A 124 2.34 54.04 9.54
C PHE A 124 3.55 53.51 10.32
N LEU A 125 4.46 52.83 9.63
CA LEU A 125 5.77 52.48 10.17
C LEU A 125 6.70 53.68 10.02
N VAL A 126 7.01 54.36 11.14
CA VAL A 126 7.87 55.53 11.18
C VAL A 126 9.27 55.14 11.64
N VAL A 127 10.28 55.63 10.92
CA VAL A 127 11.70 55.48 11.25
C VAL A 127 12.31 56.82 11.50
N ALA A 128 13.11 56.94 12.58
CA ALA A 128 13.85 58.15 12.95
C ALA A 128 15.33 58.03 12.62
N VAL A 129 15.86 59.01 11.93
CA VAL A 129 17.31 59.13 11.62
C VAL A 129 17.79 60.50 12.10
N GLY A 130 18.87 60.54 12.89
CA GLY A 130 19.48 61.79 13.37
C GLY A 130 20.24 62.53 12.23
N ALA A 131 20.17 63.88 12.27
CA ALA A 131 20.92 64.73 11.38
C ALA A 131 21.44 65.97 12.17
N ARG A 132 22.48 66.64 11.70
CA ARG A 132 23.00 67.88 12.30
C ARG A 132 23.09 68.99 11.27
N ASP A 133 22.50 70.16 11.61
CA ASP A 133 22.58 71.35 10.77
C ASP A 133 23.23 72.51 11.57
N GLY A 134 24.44 72.90 11.25
CA GLY A 134 25.11 74.02 11.89
C GLY A 134 25.19 73.93 13.43
N GLY A 135 25.23 72.74 14.05
CA GLY A 135 25.24 72.48 15.49
C GLY A 135 23.85 72.23 16.08
N ARG A 136 22.78 72.30 15.34
CA ARG A 136 21.43 71.90 15.78
C ARG A 136 21.24 70.41 15.54
N GLU A 137 20.74 69.72 16.53
CA GLU A 137 20.31 68.31 16.37
C GLU A 137 18.93 68.30 15.79
N LEU A 138 18.77 67.53 14.70
CA LEU A 138 17.52 67.32 13.99
C LEU A 138 17.26 65.80 13.87
N VAL A 139 15.99 65.42 13.81
CA VAL A 139 15.53 64.05 13.56
C VAL A 139 14.72 64.05 12.29
N VAL A 140 15.11 63.21 11.36
CA VAL A 140 14.36 62.97 10.11
C VAL A 140 13.45 61.76 10.37
N LEU A 141 12.14 62.01 10.30
CA LEU A 141 11.09 60.97 10.40
C LEU A 141 10.61 60.61 8.98
N ASP A 142 10.77 59.40 8.57
CA ASP A 142 10.15 58.85 7.36
C ASP A 142 9.10 57.83 7.76
N GLY A 143 7.87 58.06 7.41
CA GLY A 143 6.72 57.19 7.65
C GLY A 143 6.23 56.55 6.39
N ARG A 144 5.97 55.28 6.44
CA ARG A 144 5.39 54.53 5.32
C ARG A 144 4.18 53.73 5.75
N ASP A 145 3.22 53.66 4.90
CA ASP A 145 2.04 52.82 5.09
C ASP A 145 2.47 51.34 5.21
N ALA A 146 1.91 50.67 6.20
CA ALA A 146 2.10 49.25 6.46
C ALA A 146 0.89 48.38 6.07
N THR A 147 -0.15 48.98 5.45
CA THR A 147 -1.40 48.31 5.05
C THR A 147 -1.13 47.14 4.14
N GLY A 148 -0.23 47.29 3.17
CA GLY A 148 0.15 46.21 2.25
C GLY A 148 0.75 44.98 2.96
N VAL A 149 1.44 45.18 4.11
CA VAL A 149 1.96 44.09 4.95
C VAL A 149 0.82 43.37 5.65
N ALA A 150 -0.16 44.11 6.16
CA ALA A 150 -1.34 43.55 6.81
C ALA A 150 -2.21 42.75 5.83
N GLU A 151 -2.53 43.35 4.67
CA GLU A 151 -3.32 42.68 3.62
C GLU A 151 -2.69 41.39 3.10
N ALA A 152 -1.37 41.40 2.81
CA ALA A 152 -0.65 40.22 2.37
C ALA A 152 -0.68 39.12 3.45
N THR A 153 -0.48 39.50 4.71
CA THR A 153 -0.48 38.59 5.86
C THR A 153 -1.88 38.02 6.09
N ASP A 154 -2.92 38.82 6.00
CA ASP A 154 -4.31 38.40 6.14
C ASP A 154 -4.73 37.46 5.03
N THR A 155 -4.38 37.77 3.79
CA THR A 155 -4.66 36.89 2.64
C THR A 155 -4.05 35.48 2.86
N VAL A 156 -2.78 35.41 3.26
CA VAL A 156 -2.12 34.14 3.55
C VAL A 156 -2.76 33.43 4.74
N THR A 157 -3.15 34.18 5.77
CA THR A 157 -3.81 33.64 6.95
C THR A 157 -5.16 33.01 6.59
N TRP A 158 -5.99 33.67 5.79
CA TRP A 158 -7.25 33.13 5.29
C TRP A 158 -7.06 31.88 4.42
N LEU A 159 -6.07 31.88 3.53
CA LEU A 159 -5.75 30.71 2.72
C LEU A 159 -5.34 29.50 3.58
N LEU A 160 -4.56 29.75 4.63
CA LEU A 160 -4.17 28.70 5.59
C LEU A 160 -5.36 28.22 6.41
N LEU A 161 -6.22 29.15 6.90
CA LEU A 161 -7.40 28.82 7.71
C LEU A 161 -8.36 27.86 6.99
N ILE A 162 -8.49 28.02 5.68
CA ILE A 162 -9.35 27.16 4.85
C ILE A 162 -8.58 25.96 4.34
N GLY A 163 -7.35 26.13 3.87
CA GLY A 163 -6.53 25.10 3.25
C GLY A 163 -6.07 24.01 4.22
N LEU A 164 -5.65 24.39 5.42
CA LEU A 164 -5.19 23.42 6.43
C LEU A 164 -6.24 22.37 6.81
N PRO A 165 -7.48 22.75 7.18
CA PRO A 165 -8.52 21.76 7.49
C PRO A 165 -8.82 20.82 6.33
N VAL A 166 -8.81 21.34 5.09
CA VAL A 166 -9.01 20.51 3.89
C VAL A 166 -7.90 19.50 3.73
N LEU A 167 -6.63 19.92 3.86
CA LEU A 167 -5.48 19.02 3.79
C LEU A 167 -5.50 17.96 4.89
N VAL A 168 -5.85 18.34 6.12
CA VAL A 168 -5.99 17.41 7.25
C VAL A 168 -7.11 16.41 7.00
N ALA A 169 -8.25 16.84 6.46
CA ALA A 169 -9.37 15.96 6.12
C ALA A 169 -8.99 14.97 5.00
N LEU A 170 -8.26 15.41 3.98
CA LEU A 170 -7.74 14.54 2.92
C LEU A 170 -6.75 13.51 3.47
N ALA A 171 -5.80 13.95 4.30
CA ALA A 171 -4.84 13.07 4.97
C ALA A 171 -5.53 12.04 5.88
N ALA A 172 -6.55 12.47 6.63
CA ALA A 172 -7.36 11.59 7.47
C ALA A 172 -8.07 10.51 6.64
N THR A 173 -8.70 10.92 5.54
CA THR A 173 -9.42 10.01 4.63
C THR A 173 -8.47 9.00 3.98
N ALA A 174 -7.34 9.46 3.46
CA ALA A 174 -6.33 8.60 2.85
C ALA A 174 -5.78 7.58 3.85
N THR A 175 -5.41 8.04 5.06
CA THR A 175 -4.92 7.17 6.14
C THR A 175 -5.99 6.17 6.58
N TRP A 176 -7.24 6.61 6.73
CA TRP A 176 -8.35 5.73 7.07
C TRP A 176 -8.54 4.61 6.03
N ILE A 177 -8.48 4.93 4.75
CA ILE A 177 -8.58 3.93 3.67
C ILE A 177 -7.39 2.98 3.69
N ALA A 178 -6.16 3.50 3.78
CA ALA A 178 -4.95 2.71 3.76
C ALA A 178 -4.88 1.72 4.93
N VAL A 179 -5.07 2.20 6.17
CA VAL A 179 -5.10 1.36 7.38
C VAL A 179 -6.23 0.33 7.30
N GLY A 180 -7.42 0.74 6.81
CA GLY A 180 -8.54 -0.17 6.64
C GLY A 180 -8.27 -1.29 5.64
N ARG A 181 -7.59 -1.01 4.53
CA ARG A 181 -7.19 -2.03 3.53
C ARG A 181 -6.17 -3.00 4.11
N THR A 182 -5.15 -2.48 4.81
CA THR A 182 -4.09 -3.31 5.42
C THR A 182 -4.65 -4.23 6.48
N LEU A 183 -5.46 -3.73 7.41
CA LEU A 183 -6.08 -4.54 8.45
C LEU A 183 -7.00 -5.64 7.89
N ARG A 184 -7.75 -5.34 6.82
CA ARG A 184 -8.58 -6.35 6.15
C ARG A 184 -7.74 -7.45 5.49
N ARG A 185 -6.59 -7.11 4.92
CA ARG A 185 -5.66 -8.11 4.35
C ARG A 185 -5.11 -9.03 5.44
N VAL A 186 -4.63 -8.46 6.55
CA VAL A 186 -4.12 -9.22 7.69
C VAL A 186 -5.21 -10.13 8.28
N ALA A 187 -6.42 -9.59 8.51
CA ALA A 187 -7.52 -10.38 9.04
C ALA A 187 -7.94 -11.55 8.13
N ARG A 188 -7.90 -11.36 6.80
CA ARG A 188 -8.17 -12.43 5.84
C ARG A 188 -7.08 -13.50 5.86
N ALA A 189 -5.80 -13.09 5.92
CA ALA A 189 -4.68 -14.01 6.01
C ALA A 189 -4.74 -14.84 7.30
N GLU A 190 -4.99 -14.21 8.46
CA GLU A 190 -5.18 -14.95 9.72
C GLU A 190 -6.37 -15.92 9.68
N ALA A 191 -7.49 -15.51 9.09
CA ALA A 191 -8.67 -16.37 8.98
C ALA A 191 -8.40 -17.56 8.03
N ALA A 192 -7.64 -17.37 6.95
CA ALA A 192 -7.20 -18.43 6.05
C ALA A 192 -6.26 -19.39 6.76
N GLN A 193 -5.27 -18.87 7.50
CA GLN A 193 -4.33 -19.68 8.27
C GLN A 193 -5.01 -20.52 9.36
N ARG A 194 -5.97 -19.94 10.10
CA ARG A 194 -6.72 -20.69 11.12
C ARG A 194 -7.55 -21.82 10.51
N ARG A 195 -8.21 -21.56 9.38
CA ARG A 195 -8.94 -22.59 8.63
C ARG A 195 -7.99 -23.70 8.17
N PHE A 196 -6.87 -23.33 7.56
CA PHE A 196 -5.84 -24.29 7.12
C PHE A 196 -5.38 -25.22 8.25
N VAL A 197 -5.05 -24.67 9.44
CA VAL A 197 -4.63 -25.49 10.60
C VAL A 197 -5.76 -26.38 11.10
N SER A 198 -6.99 -25.89 11.13
CA SER A 198 -8.16 -26.67 11.53
C SER A 198 -8.40 -27.85 10.58
N ASP A 199 -8.42 -27.58 9.27
CA ASP A 199 -8.73 -28.58 8.25
C ASP A 199 -7.60 -29.63 8.15
N ALA A 200 -6.33 -29.20 8.22
CA ALA A 200 -5.18 -30.09 8.31
C ALA A 200 -5.27 -31.03 9.54
N SER A 201 -5.68 -30.50 10.69
CA SER A 201 -5.85 -31.28 11.90
C SER A 201 -6.98 -32.32 11.76
N HIS A 202 -8.06 -31.97 11.07
CA HIS A 202 -9.15 -32.92 10.79
C HIS A 202 -8.72 -34.01 9.82
N GLU A 203 -8.03 -33.68 8.75
CA GLU A 203 -7.56 -34.65 7.73
C GLU A 203 -6.44 -35.57 8.26
N LEU A 204 -5.62 -35.13 9.21
CA LEU A 204 -4.65 -35.98 9.89
C LEU A 204 -5.27 -36.90 10.96
N ARG A 205 -6.38 -36.48 11.58
CA ARG A 205 -7.03 -37.28 12.63
C ARG A 205 -7.64 -38.56 12.09
N SER A 206 -8.21 -38.53 10.88
CA SER A 206 -8.86 -39.67 10.25
C SER A 206 -7.91 -40.87 10.06
N PRO A 207 -6.79 -40.77 9.34
CA PRO A 207 -5.84 -41.89 9.16
C PRO A 207 -5.27 -42.41 10.49
N VAL A 208 -4.98 -41.51 11.45
CA VAL A 208 -4.53 -41.92 12.79
C VAL A 208 -5.61 -42.75 13.51
N ALA A 209 -6.87 -42.35 13.39
CA ALA A 209 -7.99 -43.11 13.98
C ALA A 209 -8.14 -44.49 13.33
N THR A 210 -7.96 -44.57 11.99
CA THR A 210 -8.00 -45.85 11.26
C THR A 210 -6.87 -46.80 11.72
N VAL A 211 -5.62 -46.32 11.78
CA VAL A 211 -4.49 -47.10 12.26
C VAL A 211 -4.73 -47.59 13.69
N ARG A 212 -5.19 -46.69 14.57
CA ARG A 212 -5.50 -47.06 15.97
C ARG A 212 -6.57 -48.12 16.06
N GLN A 213 -7.70 -47.98 15.31
CA GLN A 213 -8.78 -48.95 15.33
C GLN A 213 -8.34 -50.33 14.86
N HIS A 214 -7.54 -50.43 13.80
CA HIS A 214 -7.02 -51.70 13.31
C HIS A 214 -6.04 -52.34 14.34
N ALA A 215 -5.22 -51.53 14.99
CA ALA A 215 -4.31 -51.98 16.02
C ALA A 215 -5.09 -52.50 17.28
N GLU A 216 -6.12 -51.76 17.70
CA GLU A 216 -6.98 -52.17 18.83
C GLU A 216 -7.71 -53.50 18.55
N VAL A 217 -8.24 -53.67 17.31
CA VAL A 217 -8.88 -54.94 16.88
C VAL A 217 -7.90 -56.08 16.87
N ALA A 218 -6.65 -55.87 16.36
CA ALA A 218 -5.64 -56.87 16.34
C ALA A 218 -5.18 -57.32 17.73
N LEU A 219 -5.07 -56.37 18.66
CA LEU A 219 -4.76 -56.68 20.07
C LEU A 219 -5.88 -57.42 20.80
N ALA A 220 -7.14 -57.10 20.49
CA ALA A 220 -8.30 -57.77 21.09
C ALA A 220 -8.51 -59.20 20.55
N HIS A 221 -8.09 -59.49 19.31
CA HIS A 221 -8.30 -60.76 18.64
C HIS A 221 -7.04 -61.33 17.97
N PRO A 222 -5.96 -61.62 18.71
CA PRO A 222 -4.66 -61.96 18.13
C PRO A 222 -4.69 -63.25 17.28
N GLY A 223 -5.61 -64.18 17.54
CA GLY A 223 -5.71 -65.42 16.75
C GLY A 223 -6.59 -65.32 15.48
N ARG A 224 -7.20 -64.17 15.22
CA ARG A 224 -8.09 -63.93 14.06
C ARG A 224 -7.61 -62.83 13.12
N THR A 225 -6.56 -62.14 13.50
CA THR A 225 -6.01 -61.02 12.75
C THR A 225 -4.96 -61.49 11.76
N ASP A 226 -5.17 -61.21 10.49
CA ASP A 226 -4.14 -61.33 9.48
C ASP A 226 -3.10 -60.21 9.67
N THR A 227 -1.94 -60.58 10.19
CA THR A 227 -0.83 -59.63 10.45
C THR A 227 -0.30 -59.00 9.18
N GLY A 228 -0.38 -59.67 8.00
CA GLY A 228 0.01 -59.12 6.72
C GLY A 228 -0.96 -58.03 6.26
N ALA A 229 -2.28 -58.28 6.35
CA ALA A 229 -3.30 -57.31 6.05
C ALA A 229 -3.25 -56.06 6.95
N LEU A 230 -2.96 -56.26 8.26
CA LEU A 230 -2.77 -55.18 9.22
C LEU A 230 -1.57 -54.32 8.84
N ALA A 231 -0.42 -54.97 8.60
CA ALA A 231 0.80 -54.26 8.22
C ALA A 231 0.63 -53.48 6.92
N GLY A 232 -0.08 -54.06 5.93
CA GLY A 232 -0.46 -53.37 4.70
C GLY A 232 -1.29 -52.12 4.98
N THR A 233 -2.37 -52.21 5.78
CA THR A 233 -3.20 -51.06 6.14
C THR A 233 -2.42 -49.96 6.86
N VAL A 234 -1.55 -50.33 7.82
CA VAL A 234 -0.72 -49.37 8.53
C VAL A 234 0.27 -48.67 7.59
N LEU A 235 0.88 -49.40 6.66
CA LEU A 235 1.80 -48.86 5.67
C LEU A 235 1.09 -47.87 4.71
N ASP A 236 -0.08 -48.26 4.21
CA ASP A 236 -0.89 -47.41 3.31
C ASP A 236 -1.31 -46.10 3.97
N GLU A 237 -1.77 -46.13 5.23
CA GLU A 237 -2.12 -44.93 5.97
C GLU A 237 -0.89 -44.09 6.34
N ALA A 238 0.26 -44.70 6.64
CA ALA A 238 1.49 -43.97 6.85
C ALA A 238 1.98 -43.24 5.60
N VAL A 239 1.94 -43.88 4.43
CA VAL A 239 2.26 -43.27 3.15
C VAL A 239 1.26 -42.14 2.79
N ARG A 240 -0.01 -42.33 3.14
CA ARG A 240 -1.03 -41.30 2.96
C ARG A 240 -0.77 -40.09 3.85
N MET A 241 -0.46 -40.28 5.13
CA MET A 241 -0.11 -39.22 6.07
C MET A 241 1.13 -38.46 5.61
N GLN A 242 2.17 -39.19 5.17
CA GLN A 242 3.39 -38.57 4.64
C GLN A 242 3.08 -37.64 3.47
N ARG A 243 2.29 -38.11 2.47
CA ARG A 243 1.87 -37.29 1.33
C ARG A 243 1.10 -36.05 1.78
N LEU A 244 0.18 -36.20 2.75
CA LEU A 244 -0.58 -35.07 3.28
C LEU A 244 0.33 -34.03 3.93
N VAL A 245 1.31 -34.46 4.74
CA VAL A 245 2.29 -33.55 5.37
C VAL A 245 3.13 -32.82 4.31
N ASP A 246 3.61 -33.54 3.30
CA ASP A 246 4.37 -32.95 2.20
C ASP A 246 3.52 -31.94 1.40
N ASP A 247 2.22 -32.19 1.20
CA ASP A 247 1.27 -31.30 0.59
C ASP A 247 1.07 -30.02 1.40
N LEU A 248 0.91 -30.18 2.72
CA LEU A 248 0.77 -29.06 3.65
C LEU A 248 2.03 -28.18 3.71
N LEU A 249 3.21 -28.81 3.75
CA LEU A 249 4.50 -28.09 3.73
C LEU A 249 4.71 -27.33 2.43
N LEU A 250 4.32 -27.90 1.30
CA LEU A 250 4.40 -27.20 0.01
C LEU A 250 3.47 -25.97 -0.02
N LEU A 251 2.22 -26.12 0.43
CA LEU A 251 1.27 -25.01 0.50
C LEU A 251 1.68 -23.93 1.50
N ALA A 252 2.31 -24.30 2.62
CA ALA A 252 2.83 -23.35 3.60
C ALA A 252 4.00 -22.53 3.05
N ARG A 253 4.91 -23.18 2.29
CA ARG A 253 6.03 -22.48 1.63
C ARG A 253 5.57 -21.55 0.50
N ALA A 254 4.47 -21.88 -0.15
CA ALA A 254 3.88 -21.06 -1.18
C ALA A 254 3.39 -19.70 -0.63
N ASP A 255 2.71 -19.72 0.51
CA ASP A 255 2.23 -18.52 1.19
C ASP A 255 3.36 -17.55 1.59
N GLU A 256 4.58 -18.06 1.82
CA GLU A 256 5.76 -17.26 2.18
C GLU A 256 6.56 -16.72 0.98
N SER A 257 5.99 -16.73 -0.25
CA SER A 257 6.66 -16.28 -1.48
C SER A 257 7.96 -17.02 -1.83
N GLY A 258 8.10 -18.27 -1.38
CA GLY A 258 9.36 -19.05 -1.42
C GLY A 258 9.36 -20.34 -2.22
N LEU A 259 8.28 -20.69 -2.96
CA LEU A 259 8.21 -21.95 -3.73
C LEU A 259 9.32 -22.14 -4.76
N LEU A 260 9.94 -21.07 -5.23
CA LEU A 260 10.95 -21.11 -6.30
C LEU A 260 12.38 -20.85 -5.80
N ARG A 261 12.70 -21.17 -4.54
CA ARG A 261 14.06 -21.05 -4.02
C ARG A 261 15.06 -22.09 -4.58
N GLY A 262 14.56 -23.16 -5.16
CA GLY A 262 15.37 -24.12 -5.91
C GLY A 262 15.49 -23.70 -7.36
N GLY A 263 16.44 -22.88 -7.72
CA GLY A 263 16.78 -22.33 -9.04
C GLY A 263 15.87 -22.70 -10.22
N ARG A 264 15.29 -21.72 -10.89
CA ARG A 264 14.53 -21.91 -12.13
C ARG A 264 15.44 -22.48 -13.19
N ARG A 265 15.12 -23.69 -13.67
CA ARG A 265 15.82 -24.35 -14.77
C ARG A 265 14.84 -24.58 -15.91
N PRO A 266 15.33 -24.69 -17.14
CA PRO A 266 14.53 -25.23 -18.22
C PRO A 266 14.13 -26.68 -17.88
N VAL A 267 12.84 -26.98 -17.98
CA VAL A 267 12.24 -28.30 -17.70
C VAL A 267 11.48 -28.73 -18.93
N ASP A 268 11.76 -29.94 -19.43
CA ASP A 268 11.01 -30.56 -20.51
C ASP A 268 9.69 -31.11 -19.94
N LEU A 269 8.62 -30.35 -20.13
CA LEU A 269 7.31 -30.64 -19.52
C LEU A 269 6.65 -31.89 -20.18
N ASP A 270 6.93 -32.15 -21.46
CA ASP A 270 6.51 -33.33 -22.15
C ASP A 270 7.02 -34.63 -21.52
N ASP A 271 8.27 -34.65 -21.03
CA ASP A 271 8.82 -35.80 -20.31
C ASP A 271 8.03 -36.10 -19.03
N LEU A 272 7.66 -35.05 -18.29
CA LEU A 272 6.89 -35.19 -17.04
C LEU A 272 5.46 -35.71 -17.36
N VAL A 273 4.82 -35.20 -18.40
CA VAL A 273 3.47 -35.59 -18.80
C VAL A 273 3.45 -37.03 -19.33
N LEU A 274 4.46 -37.42 -20.12
CA LEU A 274 4.58 -38.79 -20.65
C LEU A 274 4.89 -39.81 -19.54
N ALA A 275 5.74 -39.43 -18.60
CA ALA A 275 6.04 -40.26 -17.42
C ALA A 275 4.77 -40.50 -16.58
N GLU A 276 3.96 -39.47 -16.38
CA GLU A 276 2.69 -39.60 -15.65
C GLU A 276 1.68 -40.45 -16.39
N ALA A 277 1.54 -40.27 -17.74
CA ALA A 277 0.70 -41.13 -18.55
C ALA A 277 1.09 -42.60 -18.46
N GLY A 278 2.41 -42.91 -18.45
CA GLY A 278 2.95 -44.25 -18.21
C GLY A 278 2.57 -44.80 -16.86
N ARG A 279 2.71 -44.00 -15.81
CA ARG A 279 2.35 -44.34 -14.41
C ARG A 279 0.85 -44.68 -14.29
N LEU A 280 -0.01 -43.86 -14.89
CA LEU A 280 -1.47 -44.05 -14.87
C LEU A 280 -1.88 -45.36 -15.60
N ARG A 281 -1.28 -45.68 -16.73
CA ARG A 281 -1.52 -46.95 -17.44
C ARG A 281 -1.16 -48.16 -16.60
N SER A 282 -0.05 -48.07 -15.85
CA SER A 282 0.42 -49.17 -14.99
C SER A 282 -0.45 -49.31 -13.73
N ALA A 283 -0.92 -48.20 -13.15
CA ALA A 283 -1.69 -48.20 -11.93
C ALA A 283 -3.17 -48.60 -12.12
N ALA A 284 -3.73 -48.39 -13.32
CA ALA A 284 -5.13 -48.67 -13.65
C ALA A 284 -5.27 -49.39 -15.00
N PRO A 285 -5.00 -50.73 -15.08
CA PRO A 285 -4.98 -51.47 -16.35
C PRO A 285 -6.31 -51.43 -17.12
N GLY A 286 -7.44 -51.14 -16.47
CA GLY A 286 -8.76 -50.99 -17.14
C GLY A 286 -9.04 -49.60 -17.70
N MET A 287 -8.17 -48.61 -17.46
CA MET A 287 -8.35 -47.24 -17.89
C MET A 287 -7.58 -46.96 -19.18
N ARG A 288 -8.24 -46.30 -20.12
CA ARG A 288 -7.59 -45.84 -21.37
C ARG A 288 -6.94 -44.48 -21.10
N VAL A 289 -5.62 -44.45 -21.17
CA VAL A 289 -4.85 -43.20 -21.02
C VAL A 289 -4.30 -42.80 -22.39
N ASP A 290 -4.88 -41.74 -22.97
CA ASP A 290 -4.46 -41.18 -24.27
C ASP A 290 -3.45 -40.04 -24.02
N SER A 291 -2.27 -40.16 -24.60
CA SER A 291 -1.21 -39.13 -24.55
C SER A 291 -0.66 -38.82 -25.94
N THR A 292 -1.42 -39.13 -26.98
CA THR A 292 -1.00 -38.95 -28.40
C THR A 292 -0.88 -37.48 -28.79
N ALA A 293 -1.55 -36.58 -28.07
CA ALA A 293 -1.52 -35.13 -28.28
C ALA A 293 -0.47 -34.41 -27.38
N VAL A 294 0.47 -35.14 -26.79
CA VAL A 294 1.59 -34.55 -26.03
C VAL A 294 2.71 -34.24 -27.05
N GLY A 295 2.91 -32.94 -27.27
CA GLY A 295 4.02 -32.41 -28.07
C GLY A 295 5.15 -31.90 -27.20
N ALA A 296 6.34 -31.71 -27.79
CA ALA A 296 7.48 -31.12 -27.09
C ALA A 296 7.17 -29.73 -26.59
N ALA A 297 7.46 -29.48 -25.33
CA ALA A 297 7.25 -28.19 -24.69
C ALA A 297 8.15 -27.99 -23.45
N ARG A 298 8.83 -26.87 -23.42
CA ARG A 298 9.77 -26.51 -22.34
C ARG A 298 9.31 -25.31 -21.57
N VAL A 299 9.39 -25.38 -20.24
CA VAL A 299 9.05 -24.29 -19.32
C VAL A 299 10.22 -24.01 -18.37
N THR A 300 10.30 -22.78 -17.84
CA THR A 300 11.34 -22.46 -16.83
C THR A 300 10.72 -22.56 -15.44
N GLY A 301 11.22 -23.51 -14.62
CA GLY A 301 10.64 -23.74 -13.29
C GLY A 301 11.39 -24.69 -12.41
N ASP A 302 10.71 -25.11 -11.34
CA ASP A 302 11.13 -26.15 -10.41
C ASP A 302 10.52 -27.48 -10.90
N GLU A 303 11.40 -28.42 -11.30
CA GLU A 303 11.00 -29.70 -11.87
C GLU A 303 10.14 -30.53 -10.91
N GLU A 304 10.45 -30.55 -9.62
CA GLU A 304 9.71 -31.33 -8.62
C GLU A 304 8.30 -30.75 -8.40
N ALA A 305 8.18 -29.42 -8.35
CA ALA A 305 6.88 -28.76 -8.28
C ALA A 305 6.03 -29.00 -9.52
N LEU A 306 6.63 -28.92 -10.72
CA LEU A 306 5.95 -29.20 -11.99
C LEU A 306 5.54 -30.68 -12.11
N ARG A 307 6.39 -31.61 -11.70
CA ARG A 307 6.08 -33.05 -11.60
C ARG A 307 4.86 -33.29 -10.70
N ARG A 308 4.81 -32.60 -9.56
CA ARG A 308 3.71 -32.69 -8.60
C ARG A 308 2.41 -32.11 -9.18
N LEU A 309 2.49 -31.01 -9.93
CA LEU A 309 1.35 -30.44 -10.65
C LEU A 309 0.76 -31.45 -11.64
N VAL A 310 1.60 -32.04 -12.52
CA VAL A 310 1.17 -33.02 -13.53
C VAL A 310 0.56 -34.25 -12.86
N ARG A 311 1.20 -34.74 -11.81
CA ARG A 311 0.74 -35.87 -11.01
C ARG A 311 -0.63 -35.62 -10.36
N ASN A 312 -0.84 -34.48 -9.74
CA ASN A 312 -2.11 -34.14 -9.10
C ASN A 312 -3.25 -34.04 -10.11
N LEU A 313 -3.00 -33.49 -11.31
CA LEU A 313 -3.98 -33.46 -12.38
C LEU A 313 -4.28 -34.87 -12.90
N GLY A 314 -3.25 -35.69 -13.13
CA GLY A 314 -3.40 -37.07 -13.59
C GLY A 314 -4.17 -37.94 -12.60
N GLU A 315 -3.80 -37.87 -11.31
CA GLU A 315 -4.48 -38.63 -10.24
C GLU A 315 -5.94 -38.16 -10.06
N ASN A 316 -6.21 -36.85 -10.20
CA ASN A 316 -7.56 -36.33 -10.14
C ASN A 316 -8.40 -36.85 -11.31
N ALA A 317 -7.89 -36.77 -12.54
CA ALA A 317 -8.55 -37.29 -13.70
C ALA A 317 -8.82 -38.81 -13.60
N ALA A 318 -7.81 -39.60 -13.20
CA ALA A 318 -7.96 -41.06 -13.04
C ALA A 318 -8.98 -41.45 -11.96
N ARG A 319 -9.11 -40.66 -10.90
CA ARG A 319 -10.08 -40.86 -9.80
C ARG A 319 -11.53 -40.64 -10.26
N HIS A 320 -11.74 -39.66 -11.13
CA HIS A 320 -13.08 -39.26 -11.54
C HIS A 320 -13.50 -39.81 -12.88
N ALA A 321 -12.57 -40.26 -13.73
CA ALA A 321 -12.85 -40.89 -15.00
C ALA A 321 -13.67 -42.17 -14.81
N ARG A 322 -14.50 -42.46 -15.79
CA ARG A 322 -15.21 -43.72 -15.90
C ARG A 322 -14.31 -44.75 -16.55
N THR A 323 -13.73 -44.42 -17.69
CA THR A 323 -12.92 -45.35 -18.50
C THR A 323 -11.75 -44.67 -19.22
N ARG A 324 -11.76 -43.33 -19.38
CA ARG A 324 -10.81 -42.63 -20.24
C ARG A 324 -10.26 -41.35 -19.64
N VAL A 325 -8.94 -41.18 -19.76
CA VAL A 325 -8.21 -39.96 -19.47
C VAL A 325 -7.40 -39.56 -20.70
N ALA A 326 -7.40 -38.28 -21.09
CA ALA A 326 -6.57 -37.75 -22.15
C ALA A 326 -5.66 -36.65 -21.66
N LEU A 327 -4.39 -36.70 -22.00
CA LEU A 327 -3.38 -35.66 -21.72
C LEU A 327 -2.91 -35.07 -23.04
N ALA A 328 -2.91 -33.76 -23.15
CA ALA A 328 -2.39 -33.03 -24.28
C ALA A 328 -1.48 -31.90 -23.81
N LEU A 329 -0.38 -31.71 -24.54
CA LEU A 329 0.58 -30.64 -24.26
C LEU A 329 0.94 -29.97 -25.59
N LYS A 330 0.87 -28.65 -25.61
CA LYS A 330 1.18 -27.87 -26.80
C LYS A 330 1.89 -26.57 -26.44
N ASP A 331 3.00 -26.32 -27.07
CA ASP A 331 3.56 -24.98 -27.17
C ASP A 331 2.83 -24.25 -28.29
N ASN A 332 2.17 -23.13 -27.94
CA ASN A 332 1.39 -22.38 -28.93
C ASN A 332 2.25 -21.42 -29.78
N GLY A 333 3.54 -21.25 -29.47
CA GLY A 333 4.41 -20.29 -30.15
C GLY A 333 4.12 -18.81 -29.80
N ASP A 334 3.18 -18.57 -28.86
CA ASP A 334 2.80 -17.25 -28.36
C ASP A 334 3.45 -16.92 -27.01
N GLY A 335 4.46 -17.68 -26.59
CA GLY A 335 5.11 -17.60 -25.29
C GLY A 335 4.42 -18.40 -24.18
N TRP A 336 3.45 -19.25 -24.53
CA TRP A 336 2.70 -20.06 -23.56
C TRP A 336 2.65 -21.53 -23.96
N VAL A 337 2.93 -22.37 -22.98
CA VAL A 337 2.72 -23.82 -23.02
C VAL A 337 1.37 -24.13 -22.40
N ARG A 338 0.55 -24.92 -23.11
CA ARG A 338 -0.78 -25.34 -22.68
C ARG A 338 -0.77 -26.83 -22.37
N LEU A 339 -1.04 -27.20 -21.12
CA LEU A 339 -1.33 -28.57 -20.69
C LEU A 339 -2.84 -28.72 -20.50
N LEU A 340 -3.40 -29.74 -21.11
CA LEU A 340 -4.80 -30.15 -20.96
C LEU A 340 -4.84 -31.56 -20.36
N VAL A 341 -5.71 -31.73 -19.36
CA VAL A 341 -6.03 -33.04 -18.76
C VAL A 341 -7.53 -33.17 -18.74
N ASP A 342 -8.03 -34.14 -19.55
CA ASP A 342 -9.46 -34.42 -19.76
C ASP A 342 -9.82 -35.79 -19.19
N ASP A 343 -11.01 -35.90 -18.61
CA ASP A 343 -11.60 -37.16 -18.18
C ASP A 343 -13.00 -37.35 -18.76
N ASP A 344 -13.53 -38.59 -18.70
CA ASP A 344 -14.88 -38.96 -19.09
C ASP A 344 -15.83 -39.12 -17.88
N GLY A 345 -15.52 -38.43 -16.80
CA GLY A 345 -16.28 -38.46 -15.55
C GLY A 345 -17.58 -37.64 -15.57
N PRO A 346 -18.14 -37.30 -14.41
CA PRO A 346 -19.36 -36.51 -14.31
C PRO A 346 -19.20 -35.02 -14.65
N GLY A 347 -17.94 -34.55 -14.84
CA GLY A 347 -17.65 -33.15 -15.06
C GLY A 347 -17.73 -32.31 -13.77
N ILE A 348 -17.59 -30.98 -13.93
CA ILE A 348 -17.65 -30.00 -12.83
C ILE A 348 -18.71 -28.96 -13.15
N PRO A 349 -19.72 -28.78 -12.25
CA PRO A 349 -20.75 -27.76 -12.41
C PRO A 349 -20.12 -26.35 -12.57
N PRO A 350 -20.67 -25.49 -13.45
CA PRO A 350 -20.10 -24.15 -13.68
C PRO A 350 -19.92 -23.31 -12.41
N THR A 351 -20.81 -23.47 -11.43
CA THR A 351 -20.78 -22.77 -10.13
C THR A 351 -19.59 -23.17 -9.26
N ASP A 352 -19.04 -24.36 -9.48
CA ASP A 352 -17.97 -24.92 -8.64
C ASP A 352 -16.61 -24.88 -9.33
N ARG A 353 -16.52 -24.56 -10.64
CA ARG A 353 -15.28 -24.58 -11.42
C ARG A 353 -14.16 -23.68 -10.84
N ALA A 354 -14.52 -22.54 -10.26
CA ALA A 354 -13.55 -21.67 -9.58
C ALA A 354 -13.17 -22.20 -8.19
N ARG A 355 -14.11 -22.86 -7.49
CA ARG A 355 -13.93 -23.31 -6.12
C ARG A 355 -13.20 -24.63 -5.96
N VAL A 356 -13.13 -25.46 -7.02
CA VAL A 356 -12.42 -26.74 -6.96
C VAL A 356 -10.92 -26.60 -6.70
N PHE A 357 -10.35 -25.40 -6.89
CA PHE A 357 -8.97 -25.07 -6.59
C PHE A 357 -8.75 -24.57 -5.15
N ASP A 358 -9.84 -24.35 -4.39
CA ASP A 358 -9.71 -23.98 -2.99
C ASP A 358 -9.24 -25.19 -2.16
N ARG A 359 -8.47 -24.92 -1.11
CA ARG A 359 -7.92 -25.96 -0.22
C ARG A 359 -9.06 -26.71 0.49
N PHE A 360 -8.96 -28.05 0.55
CA PHE A 360 -9.93 -28.94 1.21
C PHE A 360 -11.35 -28.95 0.60
N VAL A 361 -11.53 -28.37 -0.59
CA VAL A 361 -12.82 -28.42 -1.28
C VAL A 361 -13.03 -29.79 -1.91
N ARG A 362 -14.22 -30.36 -1.70
CA ARG A 362 -14.69 -31.62 -2.31
C ARG A 362 -16.14 -31.42 -2.71
N LEU A 363 -16.51 -31.82 -3.93
CA LEU A 363 -17.89 -31.79 -4.38
C LEU A 363 -18.68 -32.95 -3.71
N ASP A 364 -19.95 -32.71 -3.38
CA ASP A 364 -20.76 -33.59 -2.52
C ASP A 364 -20.87 -35.06 -2.97
N GLU A 365 -20.82 -35.31 -4.27
CA GLU A 365 -20.87 -36.67 -4.81
C GLU A 365 -19.63 -37.54 -4.47
N SER A 366 -18.51 -36.92 -4.09
CA SER A 366 -17.28 -37.61 -3.69
C SER A 366 -17.19 -37.97 -2.21
N ARG A 367 -18.11 -37.48 -1.38
CA ARG A 367 -18.14 -37.74 0.07
C ARG A 367 -18.51 -39.16 0.43
N THR A 368 -19.26 -39.88 -0.43
CA THR A 368 -19.84 -41.22 -0.16
C THR A 368 -18.90 -42.36 -0.51
N ARG A 369 -17.80 -42.15 -1.22
CA ARG A 369 -16.85 -43.21 -1.59
C ARG A 369 -15.56 -43.06 -0.77
N GLY A 370 -15.30 -43.95 0.15
CA GLY A 370 -14.22 -43.95 1.14
C GLY A 370 -12.78 -43.89 0.64
N ALA A 371 -12.53 -43.62 -0.64
CA ALA A 371 -11.22 -43.51 -1.27
C ALA A 371 -10.83 -42.07 -1.67
N GLY A 372 -11.46 -41.04 -1.06
CA GLY A 372 -11.23 -39.65 -1.42
C GLY A 372 -9.94 -39.06 -0.86
N GLY A 373 -9.14 -38.37 -1.69
CA GLY A 373 -7.99 -37.56 -1.22
C GLY A 373 -8.42 -36.36 -0.37
N ALA A 374 -7.46 -35.75 0.32
CA ALA A 374 -7.65 -34.64 1.27
C ALA A 374 -8.16 -33.29 0.65
N GLY A 375 -8.45 -33.25 -0.66
CA GLY A 375 -8.88 -32.01 -1.33
C GLY A 375 -7.77 -30.96 -1.48
N LEU A 376 -6.49 -31.40 -1.41
CA LEU A 376 -5.33 -30.51 -1.57
C LEU A 376 -4.73 -30.55 -2.97
N GLY A 377 -4.96 -31.61 -3.76
CA GLY A 377 -4.29 -31.80 -5.05
C GLY A 377 -4.50 -30.66 -6.04
N LEU A 378 -5.76 -30.23 -6.24
CA LEU A 378 -6.07 -29.11 -7.15
C LEU A 378 -5.61 -27.75 -6.59
N ALA A 379 -5.62 -27.58 -5.27
CA ALA A 379 -5.05 -26.39 -4.63
C ALA A 379 -3.53 -26.30 -4.87
N ILE A 380 -2.83 -27.44 -4.84
CA ILE A 380 -1.39 -27.52 -5.19
C ILE A 380 -1.18 -27.17 -6.67
N VAL A 381 -2.04 -27.66 -7.57
CA VAL A 381 -1.99 -27.29 -8.99
C VAL A 381 -2.09 -25.78 -9.17
N ALA A 382 -3.06 -25.14 -8.52
CA ALA A 382 -3.24 -23.68 -8.59
C ALA A 382 -2.02 -22.93 -8.05
N GLU A 383 -1.50 -23.35 -6.93
CA GLU A 383 -0.36 -22.71 -6.26
C GLU A 383 0.94 -22.85 -7.08
N VAL A 384 1.24 -24.06 -7.55
CA VAL A 384 2.40 -24.31 -8.41
C VAL A 384 2.28 -23.51 -9.72
N THR A 385 1.09 -23.49 -10.33
CA THR A 385 0.84 -22.71 -11.53
C THR A 385 1.07 -21.21 -11.29
N ALA A 386 0.53 -20.66 -10.22
CA ALA A 386 0.71 -19.24 -9.85
C ALA A 386 2.18 -18.91 -9.57
N ALA A 387 2.93 -19.78 -8.88
CA ALA A 387 4.36 -19.62 -8.61
C ALA A 387 5.18 -19.61 -9.92
N HIS A 388 4.74 -20.29 -10.95
CA HIS A 388 5.33 -20.27 -12.29
C HIS A 388 4.74 -19.16 -13.19
N ARG A 389 3.96 -18.21 -12.64
CA ARG A 389 3.31 -17.12 -13.37
C ARG A 389 2.32 -17.60 -14.45
N GLY A 390 1.78 -18.79 -14.24
CA GLY A 390 0.79 -19.41 -15.11
C GLY A 390 -0.65 -19.12 -14.69
N ARG A 391 -1.58 -19.81 -15.36
CA ARG A 391 -3.02 -19.78 -15.05
C ARG A 391 -3.56 -21.21 -15.14
N VAL A 392 -4.54 -21.52 -14.28
CA VAL A 392 -5.25 -22.80 -14.32
C VAL A 392 -6.75 -22.56 -14.33
N GLU A 393 -7.46 -23.33 -15.13
CA GLU A 393 -8.91 -23.24 -15.28
C GLU A 393 -9.51 -24.66 -15.34
N ALA A 394 -10.75 -24.79 -14.84
CA ALA A 394 -11.56 -26.00 -14.97
C ALA A 394 -12.72 -25.74 -15.95
N GLY A 395 -12.97 -26.67 -16.83
CA GLY A 395 -13.99 -26.60 -17.87
C GLY A 395 -14.64 -27.96 -18.14
N GLU A 396 -15.26 -28.06 -19.27
CA GLU A 396 -15.86 -29.29 -19.79
C GLU A 396 -14.95 -29.91 -20.89
N ALA A 397 -14.75 -31.21 -20.83
CA ALA A 397 -13.94 -31.93 -21.78
C ALA A 397 -14.74 -32.12 -23.08
N GLU A 398 -14.41 -31.34 -24.13
CA GLU A 398 -15.00 -31.50 -25.46
C GLU A 398 -14.73 -32.90 -26.00
N GLY A 399 -15.78 -33.63 -26.32
CA GLY A 399 -15.69 -34.99 -26.89
C GLY A 399 -15.58 -36.12 -25.86
N LEU A 400 -15.29 -35.86 -24.57
CA LEU A 400 -15.29 -36.85 -23.48
C LEU A 400 -16.49 -36.68 -22.55
N GLY A 401 -17.02 -35.46 -22.42
CA GLY A 401 -18.21 -35.16 -21.60
C GLY A 401 -17.95 -35.05 -20.10
N GLY A 402 -16.69 -35.13 -19.66
CA GLY A 402 -16.28 -34.99 -18.28
C GLY A 402 -15.60 -33.64 -17.97
N ALA A 403 -14.64 -33.63 -17.05
CA ALA A 403 -13.93 -32.43 -16.69
C ALA A 403 -12.69 -32.21 -17.59
N ARG A 404 -12.40 -30.93 -17.85
CA ARG A 404 -11.16 -30.46 -18.46
C ARG A 404 -10.43 -29.55 -17.49
N PHE A 405 -9.16 -29.84 -17.23
CA PHE A 405 -8.25 -28.92 -16.58
C PHE A 405 -7.26 -28.37 -17.59
N THR A 406 -7.21 -27.04 -17.69
CA THR A 406 -6.29 -26.31 -18.57
C THR A 406 -5.27 -25.57 -17.71
N VAL A 407 -3.99 -25.87 -17.89
CA VAL A 407 -2.88 -25.14 -17.27
C VAL A 407 -2.11 -24.42 -18.38
N LEU A 408 -1.89 -23.13 -18.18
CA LEU A 408 -1.06 -22.27 -19.04
C LEU A 408 0.19 -21.87 -18.26
N LEU A 409 1.36 -22.19 -18.79
CA LEU A 409 2.66 -21.81 -18.20
C LEU A 409 3.46 -21.00 -19.24
N PRO A 410 4.27 -20.01 -18.81
CA PRO A 410 5.19 -19.31 -19.70
C PRO A 410 6.18 -20.32 -20.32
N SER A 411 6.33 -20.28 -21.64
CA SER A 411 7.35 -21.05 -22.37
C SER A 411 8.75 -20.62 -21.91
N ALA A 412 9.69 -21.57 -21.84
CA ALA A 412 11.10 -21.20 -21.73
C ALA A 412 11.49 -20.56 -23.08
N GLY A 413 11.65 -19.23 -23.08
CA GLY A 413 12.20 -18.58 -24.27
C GLY A 413 13.52 -19.25 -24.69
N GLU A 414 13.75 -19.31 -25.99
CA GLU A 414 14.99 -19.79 -26.58
C GLU A 414 16.22 -19.05 -26.04
#